data_d2db54e1acc54ae43e71dc83194b3dc2
#
_entry.id   d2db54e1acc54ae43e71dc83194b3dc2
#
_cell.length_a   1.000
_cell.length_b   1.000
_cell.length_c   1.000
_cell.angle_alpha   90.00
_cell.angle_beta   90.00
_cell.angle_gamma   90.00
#
_symmetry.space_group_name_H-M   'P 1'
#
loop_
_entity.id
_entity.type
_entity.pdbx_description
1 polymer ?
#
loop_
_entity_poly.entity_id
_entity_poly.type
_entity_poly.pdbx_seq_one_letter_code
_entity_poly.pdbx_strand_id
1 'polypeptide(L)'
;MTPKLRTLILIFLIASVIFSTAFILANSLMDYERSHSSSGVVTDIITSTEDEKEWASIELLVRKFAHVIEYALLGACVTALALFISRVFNKFLFGYSIAYSLFIAVLDEHFQSFSDRVSSTSDILLDFLGSIIGSSLVLIIFFVTIHLVRKNKKHKQKNAQSS
;
A
#
# COMPACT_ATOMS: atom_id res chain seq x y z
N MET A 1 -9.35 -20.54 14.90
CA MET A 1 -10.11 -19.31 14.57
C MET A 1 -11.54 -19.69 14.26
N THR A 2 -12.54 -19.06 14.88
CA THR A 2 -13.96 -19.37 14.63
C THR A 2 -14.39 -18.95 13.22
N PRO A 3 -15.41 -19.60 12.61
CA PRO A 3 -15.91 -19.23 11.29
C PRO A 3 -16.32 -17.73 11.22
N LYS A 4 -17.03 -17.24 12.24
CA LYS A 4 -17.44 -15.83 12.32
C LYS A 4 -16.26 -14.86 12.27
N LEU A 5 -15.19 -15.15 13.01
CA LEU A 5 -13.99 -14.30 13.02
C LEU A 5 -13.27 -14.32 11.66
N ARG A 6 -13.25 -15.47 10.96
CA ARG A 6 -12.70 -15.54 9.59
C ARG A 6 -13.45 -14.65 8.64
N THR A 7 -14.77 -14.69 8.67
CA THR A 7 -15.62 -13.86 7.82
C THR A 7 -15.44 -12.38 8.11
N LEU A 8 -15.38 -11.97 9.37
CA LEU A 8 -15.13 -10.57 9.75
C LEU A 8 -13.77 -10.06 9.25
N ILE A 9 -12.71 -10.84 9.42
CA ILE A 9 -11.37 -10.47 8.92
C ILE A 9 -11.38 -10.37 7.39
N LEU A 10 -12.03 -11.31 6.70
CA LEU A 10 -12.12 -11.27 5.24
C LEU A 10 -12.84 -10.02 4.76
N ILE A 11 -13.99 -9.69 5.35
CA ILE A 11 -14.76 -8.47 5.01
C ILE A 11 -13.90 -7.23 5.25
N PHE A 12 -13.22 -7.14 6.39
CA PHE A 12 -12.35 -6.02 6.71
C PHE A 12 -11.23 -5.85 5.67
N LEU A 13 -10.54 -6.93 5.30
CA LEU A 13 -9.46 -6.90 4.31
C LEU A 13 -9.97 -6.50 2.93
N ILE A 14 -11.12 -7.04 2.49
CA ILE A 14 -11.73 -6.65 1.22
C ILE A 14 -12.11 -5.16 1.25
N ALA A 15 -12.75 -4.69 2.31
CA ALA A 15 -13.11 -3.28 2.47
C ALA A 15 -11.87 -2.37 2.45
N SER A 16 -10.76 -2.78 3.07
CA SER A 16 -9.50 -2.03 3.07
C SER A 16 -8.91 -1.91 1.65
N VAL A 17 -8.95 -2.99 0.86
CA VAL A 17 -8.49 -2.96 -0.54
C VAL A 17 -9.37 -2.04 -1.38
N ILE A 18 -10.70 -2.17 -1.26
CA ILE A 18 -11.65 -1.31 -1.99
C ILE A 18 -11.44 0.15 -1.62
N PHE A 19 -11.32 0.45 -0.33
CA PHE A 19 -11.10 1.81 0.15
C PHE A 19 -9.79 2.41 -0.37
N SER A 20 -8.67 1.68 -0.27
CA SER A 20 -7.36 2.15 -0.76
C SER A 20 -7.39 2.39 -2.27
N THR A 21 -8.00 1.48 -3.03
CA THR A 21 -8.13 1.63 -4.49
C THR A 21 -9.00 2.84 -4.84
N ALA A 22 -10.18 2.96 -4.21
CA ALA A 22 -11.09 4.08 -4.46
C ALA A 22 -10.45 5.42 -4.09
N PHE A 23 -9.68 5.47 -3.00
CA PHE A 23 -8.97 6.65 -2.56
C PHE A 23 -7.92 7.11 -3.58
N ILE A 24 -7.07 6.19 -4.07
CA ILE A 24 -6.07 6.48 -5.10
C ILE A 24 -6.76 7.01 -6.37
N LEU A 25 -7.76 6.28 -6.89
CA LEU A 25 -8.42 6.68 -8.13
C LEU A 25 -9.23 7.98 -7.98
N ALA A 26 -9.78 8.26 -6.79
CA ALA A 26 -10.44 9.54 -6.52
C ALA A 26 -9.43 10.70 -6.52
N ASN A 27 -8.24 10.52 -5.92
CA ASN A 27 -7.17 11.52 -5.95
C ASN A 27 -6.64 11.74 -7.36
N SER A 28 -6.60 10.70 -8.18
CA SER A 28 -6.20 10.73 -9.58
C SER A 28 -7.09 11.61 -10.45
N LEU A 29 -8.40 11.60 -10.16
CA LEU A 29 -9.40 12.38 -10.87
C LEU A 29 -9.54 13.82 -10.34
N MET A 30 -8.82 14.19 -9.28
CA MET A 30 -8.82 15.55 -8.78
C MET A 30 -8.10 16.49 -9.74
N ASP A 31 -8.67 17.67 -9.96
CA ASP A 31 -8.05 18.74 -10.74
C ASP A 31 -6.67 19.11 -10.18
N TYR A 32 -5.76 19.47 -11.09
CA TYR A 32 -4.40 19.87 -10.75
C TYR A 32 -4.35 20.95 -9.66
N GLU A 33 -5.19 21.97 -9.73
CA GLU A 33 -5.25 23.05 -8.74
C GLU A 33 -5.59 22.55 -7.32
N ARG A 34 -6.49 21.58 -7.20
CA ARG A 34 -6.88 21.02 -5.91
C ARG A 34 -5.79 20.15 -5.31
N SER A 35 -5.11 19.39 -6.15
CA SER A 35 -3.95 18.58 -5.74
C SER A 35 -2.79 19.47 -5.31
N HIS A 36 -2.54 20.56 -6.06
CA HIS A 36 -1.52 21.56 -5.77
C HIS A 36 -1.81 22.30 -4.45
N SER A 37 -3.08 22.68 -4.19
CA SER A 37 -3.46 23.29 -2.92
C SER A 37 -3.21 22.36 -1.71
N SER A 38 -3.47 21.07 -1.85
CA SER A 38 -3.26 20.10 -0.75
C SER A 38 -1.79 19.83 -0.47
N SER A 39 -0.97 19.66 -1.51
CA SER A 39 0.48 19.49 -1.36
C SER A 39 1.17 20.77 -0.93
N GLY A 40 0.67 21.94 -1.37
CA GLY A 40 1.17 23.25 -0.98
C GLY A 40 1.11 23.48 0.52
N VAL A 41 -0.02 23.16 1.17
CA VAL A 41 -0.13 23.28 2.64
C VAL A 41 0.94 22.46 3.36
N VAL A 42 1.21 21.24 2.89
CA VAL A 42 2.26 20.40 3.48
C VAL A 42 3.65 20.97 3.19
N THR A 43 3.86 21.50 2.00
CA THR A 43 5.13 22.13 1.60
C THR A 43 5.42 23.36 2.45
N ASP A 44 4.44 24.22 2.71
CA ASP A 44 4.56 25.40 3.57
C ASP A 44 4.90 25.05 5.03
N ILE A 45 4.52 23.86 5.49
CA ILE A 45 4.90 23.35 6.82
C ILE A 45 6.37 22.88 6.82
N ILE A 46 6.84 22.29 5.71
CA ILE A 46 8.17 21.69 5.60
C ILE A 46 9.24 22.76 5.30
N THR A 47 8.91 23.74 4.48
CA THR A 47 9.85 24.80 4.08
C THR A 47 9.20 26.17 4.14
N SER A 48 10.02 27.17 4.49
CA SER A 48 9.67 28.59 4.46
C SER A 48 10.49 29.35 3.39
N THR A 49 10.91 28.65 2.31
CA THR A 49 11.69 29.30 1.25
C THR A 49 10.84 30.30 0.46
N GLU A 50 11.43 31.44 0.12
CA GLU A 50 10.82 32.46 -0.75
C GLU A 50 11.17 32.26 -2.24
N ASP A 51 12.07 31.27 -2.55
CA ASP A 51 12.40 30.91 -3.93
C ASP A 51 11.31 30.00 -4.51
N GLU A 52 10.56 30.54 -5.48
CA GLU A 52 9.45 29.82 -6.15
C GLU A 52 9.92 28.50 -6.81
N LYS A 53 11.15 28.44 -7.34
CA LYS A 53 11.66 27.22 -8.00
C LYS A 53 12.00 26.16 -6.98
N GLU A 54 12.57 26.54 -5.87
CA GLU A 54 12.89 25.63 -4.77
C GLU A 54 11.58 25.10 -4.15
N TRP A 55 10.62 25.99 -3.90
CA TRP A 55 9.32 25.65 -3.36
C TRP A 55 8.58 24.64 -4.28
N ALA A 56 8.52 24.90 -5.59
CA ALA A 56 7.88 24.01 -6.56
C ALA A 56 8.56 22.63 -6.64
N SER A 57 9.89 22.58 -6.45
CA SER A 57 10.63 21.32 -6.43
C SER A 57 10.30 20.49 -5.19
N ILE A 58 10.18 21.14 -4.03
CA ILE A 58 9.80 20.48 -2.77
C ILE A 58 8.35 20.00 -2.85
N GLU A 59 7.44 20.82 -3.37
CA GLU A 59 6.04 20.44 -3.56
C GLU A 59 5.88 19.20 -4.45
N LEU A 60 6.64 19.13 -5.55
CA LEU A 60 6.67 17.96 -6.41
C LEU A 60 7.13 16.70 -5.65
N LEU A 61 8.17 16.83 -4.82
CA LEU A 61 8.65 15.73 -4.00
C LEU A 61 7.60 15.29 -2.98
N VAL A 62 6.95 16.22 -2.28
CA VAL A 62 5.87 15.94 -1.32
C VAL A 62 4.76 15.13 -2.00
N ARG A 63 4.32 15.55 -3.18
CA ARG A 63 3.30 14.84 -3.96
C ARG A 63 3.73 13.43 -4.33
N LYS A 64 4.96 13.25 -4.83
CA LYS A 64 5.49 11.92 -5.17
C LYS A 64 5.61 11.01 -3.94
N PHE A 65 6.02 11.55 -2.80
CA PHE A 65 6.05 10.79 -1.55
C PHE A 65 4.64 10.38 -1.09
N ALA A 66 3.64 11.24 -1.23
CA ALA A 66 2.26 10.91 -0.92
C ALA A 66 1.79 9.69 -1.75
N HIS A 67 2.03 9.70 -3.06
CA HIS A 67 1.73 8.55 -3.93
C HIS A 67 2.44 7.27 -3.47
N VAL A 68 3.74 7.34 -3.17
CA VAL A 68 4.47 6.17 -2.66
C VAL A 68 3.82 5.59 -1.39
N ILE A 69 3.36 6.45 -0.47
CA ILE A 69 2.69 6.02 0.77
C ILE A 69 1.32 5.40 0.46
N GLU A 70 0.52 6.01 -0.41
CA GLU A 70 -0.78 5.50 -0.84
C GLU A 70 -0.64 4.11 -1.48
N TYR A 71 0.32 3.94 -2.37
CA TYR A 71 0.60 2.66 -3.01
C TYR A 71 1.24 1.63 -2.07
N ALA A 72 2.04 2.06 -1.10
CA ALA A 72 2.54 1.16 -0.06
C ALA A 72 1.38 0.62 0.80
N LEU A 73 0.40 1.47 1.13
CA LEU A 73 -0.81 1.03 1.84
C LEU A 73 -1.63 0.05 0.98
N LEU A 74 -1.83 0.34 -0.30
CA LEU A 74 -2.52 -0.55 -1.23
C LEU A 74 -1.82 -1.92 -1.30
N GLY A 75 -0.50 -1.93 -1.54
CA GLY A 75 0.30 -3.15 -1.62
C GLY A 75 0.23 -3.98 -0.33
N ALA A 76 0.25 -3.31 0.84
CA ALA A 76 0.08 -3.95 2.13
C ALA A 76 -1.31 -4.61 2.26
N CYS A 77 -2.40 -3.89 1.94
CA CYS A 77 -3.76 -4.39 2.03
C CYS A 77 -3.99 -5.59 1.10
N VAL A 78 -3.59 -5.49 -0.17
CA VAL A 78 -3.77 -6.56 -1.16
C VAL A 78 -2.95 -7.79 -0.80
N THR A 79 -1.71 -7.60 -0.32
CA THR A 79 -0.86 -8.72 0.12
C THR A 79 -1.42 -9.38 1.38
N ALA A 80 -1.92 -8.62 2.35
CA ALA A 80 -2.57 -9.17 3.54
C ALA A 80 -3.80 -10.02 3.16
N LEU A 81 -4.64 -9.52 2.25
CA LEU A 81 -5.79 -10.24 1.71
C LEU A 81 -5.35 -11.53 0.99
N ALA A 82 -4.37 -11.45 0.10
CA ALA A 82 -3.84 -12.61 -0.63
C ALA A 82 -3.29 -13.69 0.31
N LEU A 83 -2.54 -13.30 1.35
CA LEU A 83 -2.03 -14.22 2.37
C LEU A 83 -3.15 -14.86 3.18
N PHE A 84 -4.16 -14.06 3.56
CA PHE A 84 -5.30 -14.57 4.30
C PHE A 84 -6.09 -15.61 3.49
N ILE A 85 -6.41 -15.31 2.24
CA ILE A 85 -7.11 -16.22 1.32
C ILE A 85 -6.25 -17.46 1.05
N SER A 86 -4.94 -17.30 0.83
CA SER A 86 -3.99 -18.40 0.63
C SER A 86 -3.99 -19.38 1.79
N ARG A 87 -4.08 -18.88 3.02
CA ARG A 87 -4.18 -19.70 4.23
C ARG A 87 -5.51 -20.44 4.36
N VAL A 88 -6.60 -19.80 3.96
CA VAL A 88 -7.95 -20.40 4.06
C VAL A 88 -8.17 -21.48 3.00
N PHE A 89 -7.73 -21.23 1.78
CA PHE A 89 -7.99 -22.09 0.61
C PHE A 89 -6.80 -22.92 0.15
N ASN A 90 -5.67 -22.84 0.86
CA ASN A 90 -4.41 -23.53 0.51
C ASN A 90 -3.95 -23.27 -0.93
N LYS A 91 -4.09 -22.03 -1.41
CA LYS A 91 -3.68 -21.57 -2.75
C LYS A 91 -2.64 -20.47 -2.64
N PHE A 92 -1.67 -20.47 -3.56
CA PHE A 92 -0.68 -19.39 -3.63
C PHE A 92 -1.23 -18.24 -4.47
N LEU A 93 -1.53 -17.09 -3.84
CA LEU A 93 -2.16 -15.92 -4.48
C LEU A 93 -1.28 -14.67 -4.51
N PHE A 94 -0.02 -14.76 -4.08
CA PHE A 94 0.85 -13.60 -4.00
C PHE A 94 1.09 -12.92 -5.36
N GLY A 95 1.19 -13.69 -6.45
CA GLY A 95 1.32 -13.13 -7.80
C GLY A 95 0.15 -12.22 -8.21
N TYR A 96 -1.05 -12.51 -7.74
CA TYR A 96 -2.22 -11.67 -8.00
C TYR A 96 -2.15 -10.33 -7.28
N SER A 97 -1.52 -10.26 -6.09
CA SER A 97 -1.35 -8.98 -5.39
C SER A 97 -0.42 -8.04 -6.15
N ILE A 98 0.66 -8.56 -6.71
CA ILE A 98 1.59 -7.80 -7.53
C ILE A 98 0.91 -7.31 -8.82
N ALA A 99 0.23 -8.21 -9.54
CA ALA A 99 -0.48 -7.87 -10.77
C ALA A 99 -1.58 -6.82 -10.54
N TYR A 100 -2.34 -6.93 -9.44
CA TYR A 100 -3.36 -5.97 -9.08
C TYR A 100 -2.78 -4.59 -8.80
N SER A 101 -1.71 -4.50 -8.01
CA SER A 101 -1.07 -3.21 -7.68
C SER A 101 -0.52 -2.52 -8.93
N LEU A 102 0.12 -3.28 -9.83
CA LEU A 102 0.60 -2.74 -11.11
C LEU A 102 -0.56 -2.27 -12.00
N PHE A 103 -1.65 -3.04 -12.04
CA PHE A 103 -2.84 -2.66 -12.81
C PHE A 103 -3.46 -1.34 -12.31
N ILE A 104 -3.54 -1.16 -10.98
CA ILE A 104 -4.03 0.10 -10.41
C ILE A 104 -3.08 1.26 -10.72
N ALA A 105 -1.75 1.08 -10.66
CA ALA A 105 -0.78 2.11 -11.02
C ALA A 105 -0.92 2.57 -12.48
N VAL A 106 -1.16 1.63 -13.41
CA VAL A 106 -1.42 1.96 -14.82
C VAL A 106 -2.75 2.69 -14.98
N LEU A 107 -3.80 2.29 -14.27
CA LEU A 107 -5.11 2.96 -14.30
C LEU A 107 -5.02 4.38 -13.74
N ASP A 108 -4.31 4.55 -12.62
CA ASP A 108 -4.09 5.83 -11.98
C ASP A 108 -3.47 6.83 -12.95
N GLU A 109 -2.35 6.44 -13.57
CA GLU A 109 -1.66 7.27 -14.56
C GLU A 109 -2.53 7.56 -15.79
N HIS A 110 -3.34 6.58 -16.20
CA HIS A 110 -4.30 6.80 -17.28
C HIS A 110 -5.36 7.84 -16.90
N PHE A 111 -5.90 7.79 -15.68
CA PHE A 111 -6.86 8.79 -15.21
C PHE A 111 -6.23 10.17 -15.04
N GLN A 112 -4.99 10.27 -14.58
CA GLN A 112 -4.25 11.53 -14.49
C GLN A 112 -4.10 12.21 -15.86
N SER A 113 -4.00 11.44 -16.94
CA SER A 113 -3.91 11.99 -18.29
C SER A 113 -5.17 12.73 -18.75
N PHE A 114 -6.32 12.55 -18.07
CA PHE A 114 -7.55 13.32 -18.34
C PHE A 114 -7.63 14.61 -17.53
N SER A 115 -6.76 14.85 -16.57
CA SER A 115 -6.79 16.01 -15.65
C SER A 115 -5.62 16.98 -15.86
N ASP A 116 -5.25 17.27 -17.12
CA ASP A 116 -4.18 18.21 -17.51
C ASP A 116 -2.80 17.92 -16.86
N ARG A 117 -2.60 16.71 -16.32
CA ARG A 117 -1.30 16.25 -15.80
C ARG A 117 -0.49 15.57 -16.90
N VAL A 118 0.81 15.77 -16.86
CA VAL A 118 1.73 15.07 -17.78
C VAL A 118 1.90 13.63 -17.28
N SER A 119 1.29 12.70 -18.01
CA SER A 119 1.45 11.27 -17.77
C SER A 119 2.91 10.82 -17.96
N SER A 120 3.43 10.05 -17.02
CA SER A 120 4.82 9.61 -17.02
C SER A 120 4.98 8.13 -16.61
N THR A 121 5.64 7.37 -17.45
CA THR A 121 6.00 5.97 -17.13
C THR A 121 6.82 5.85 -15.84
N SER A 122 7.61 6.89 -15.50
CA SER A 122 8.38 6.90 -14.26
C SER A 122 7.49 6.96 -13.03
N ASP A 123 6.31 7.58 -13.12
CA ASP A 123 5.37 7.67 -12.00
C ASP A 123 4.68 6.32 -11.78
N ILE A 124 4.32 5.57 -12.83
CA ILE A 124 3.87 4.16 -12.70
C ILE A 124 4.90 3.30 -11.96
N LEU A 125 6.20 3.46 -12.28
CA LEU A 125 7.26 2.70 -11.62
C LEU A 125 7.41 3.09 -10.15
N LEU A 126 7.29 4.37 -9.83
CA LEU A 126 7.36 4.88 -8.46
C LEU A 126 6.21 4.34 -7.60
N ASP A 127 5.00 4.38 -8.13
CA ASP A 127 3.79 3.86 -7.50
C ASP A 127 3.88 2.35 -7.27
N PHE A 128 4.35 1.65 -8.28
CA PHE A 128 4.58 0.21 -8.17
C PHE A 128 5.66 -0.13 -7.14
N LEU A 129 6.75 0.65 -7.05
CA LEU A 129 7.75 0.52 -5.99
C LEU A 129 7.15 0.73 -4.60
N GLY A 130 6.29 1.73 -4.44
CA GLY A 130 5.50 1.91 -3.21
C GLY A 130 4.76 0.63 -2.82
N SER A 131 4.04 0.03 -3.77
CA SER A 131 3.31 -1.23 -3.55
C SER A 131 4.23 -2.39 -3.16
N ILE A 132 5.41 -2.49 -3.75
CA ILE A 132 6.41 -3.52 -3.39
C ILE A 132 6.89 -3.31 -1.95
N ILE A 133 7.14 -2.07 -1.54
CA ILE A 133 7.55 -1.76 -0.16
C ILE A 133 6.47 -2.20 0.83
N GLY A 134 5.22 -1.82 0.62
CA GLY A 134 4.10 -2.21 1.48
C GLY A 134 3.89 -3.71 1.53
N SER A 135 3.95 -4.38 0.38
CA SER A 135 3.86 -5.85 0.28
C SER A 135 4.99 -6.54 1.05
N SER A 136 6.22 -6.04 0.92
CA SER A 136 7.40 -6.59 1.59
C SER A 136 7.29 -6.48 3.10
N LEU A 137 6.81 -5.35 3.62
CA LEU A 137 6.57 -5.16 5.06
C LEU A 137 5.58 -6.20 5.60
N VAL A 138 4.47 -6.43 4.91
CA VAL A 138 3.47 -7.44 5.32
C VAL A 138 4.07 -8.85 5.29
N LEU A 139 4.85 -9.19 4.27
CA LEU A 139 5.54 -10.48 4.18
C LEU A 139 6.53 -10.69 5.33
N ILE A 140 7.35 -9.67 5.63
CA ILE A 140 8.30 -9.72 6.75
C ILE A 140 7.56 -9.98 8.06
N ILE A 141 6.52 -9.19 8.36
CA ILE A 141 5.72 -9.35 9.58
C ILE A 141 5.11 -10.77 9.64
N PHE A 142 4.59 -11.26 8.53
CA PHE A 142 3.97 -12.56 8.43
C PHE A 142 4.97 -13.69 8.71
N PHE A 143 6.15 -13.68 8.09
CA PHE A 143 7.18 -14.71 8.30
C PHE A 143 7.78 -14.66 9.70
N VAL A 144 8.05 -13.48 10.24
CA VAL A 144 8.53 -13.29 11.61
C VAL A 144 7.50 -13.84 12.61
N THR A 145 6.23 -13.52 12.43
CA THR A 145 5.14 -14.02 13.30
C THR A 145 5.08 -15.55 13.28
N ILE A 146 5.14 -16.17 12.09
CA ILE A 146 5.14 -17.64 11.97
C ILE A 146 6.37 -18.25 12.67
N HIS A 147 7.54 -17.66 12.46
CA HIS A 147 8.78 -18.15 13.09
C HIS A 147 8.68 -18.12 14.62
N LEU A 148 8.24 -17.02 15.19
CA LEU A 148 8.07 -16.87 16.64
C LEU A 148 7.05 -17.84 17.22
N VAL A 149 5.90 -18.00 16.56
CA VAL A 149 4.86 -18.96 16.99
C VAL A 149 5.40 -20.41 16.96
N ARG A 150 6.14 -20.79 15.92
CA ARG A 150 6.76 -22.13 15.82
C ARG A 150 7.82 -22.36 16.92
N LYS A 151 8.66 -21.35 17.19
CA LYS A 151 9.68 -21.42 18.24
C LYS A 151 9.05 -21.62 19.61
N ASN A 152 8.01 -20.84 19.93
CA ASN A 152 7.31 -20.94 21.22
C ASN A 152 6.62 -22.31 21.41
N LYS A 153 6.04 -22.88 20.34
CA LYS A 153 5.46 -24.24 20.41
C LYS A 153 6.51 -25.30 20.72
N LYS A 154 7.68 -25.24 20.06
CA LYS A 154 8.78 -26.18 20.32
C LYS A 154 9.30 -26.10 21.76
N HIS A 155 9.41 -24.88 22.30
CA HIS A 155 9.86 -24.66 23.67
C HIS A 155 8.89 -25.25 24.70
N LYS A 156 7.56 -25.02 24.50
CA LYS A 156 6.53 -25.61 25.38
C LYS A 156 6.50 -27.12 25.33
N GLN A 157 6.70 -27.75 24.17
CA GLN A 157 6.76 -29.20 24.04
C GLN A 157 7.99 -29.80 24.78
N LYS A 158 9.15 -29.13 24.67
CA LYS A 158 10.37 -29.55 25.33
C LYS A 158 10.23 -29.52 26.88
N ASN A 159 9.61 -28.46 27.41
CA ASN A 159 9.39 -28.30 28.85
C ASN A 159 8.38 -29.34 29.38
N ALA A 160 7.36 -29.69 28.58
CA ALA A 160 6.37 -30.72 28.97
C ALA A 160 6.89 -32.16 28.92
N GLN A 161 8.02 -32.42 28.25
CA GLN A 161 8.69 -33.73 28.20
C GLN A 161 9.76 -33.89 29.30
N SER A 162 10.17 -32.79 29.93
CA SER A 162 11.20 -32.78 31.00
C SER A 162 10.61 -32.71 32.42
N SER A 163 9.32 -32.62 32.55
CA SER A 163 8.54 -32.71 33.80
C SER A 163 7.79 -34.03 33.89
#